data_d7e8dd6ef4c434679d577390c8af08d9
#
_entry.id   d7e8dd6ef4c434679d577390c8af08d9
#
_cell.length_a   1.000
_cell.length_b   1.000
_cell.length_c   1.000
_cell.angle_alpha   90.00
_cell.angle_beta   90.00
_cell.angle_gamma   90.00
#
_symmetry.space_group_name_H-M   'P 1'
#
loop_
_entity.id
_entity.type
_entity.pdbx_description
1 polymer ?
#
loop_
_entity_poly.entity_id
_entity_poly.type
_entity_poly.pdbx_seq_one_letter_code
_entity_poly.pdbx_strand_id
1 'polypeptide(L)'
;MNILKSFSAKGRLCAFVVSAAIMFFSVAANAQVPPRFYWKTLQGTNAVPVIAMSASGNVNPLDPSHNFDPSASLNADIAIAGFAKMMPIGKKAGMLAVLMPMGRIDGDFLAGGSLSRQSSSGFGDPMVEFNMNLIGPAPIMNLPDMLRYEPGFSMDLVVDLTLPLGQYDNTQSLNLGQNRWYGRIGTPIVWQLGSWVPDRRTTLEIFPSVWLFGDNDDFVGEKLQSDPTFELEAHLTRNFTSKFWGSFDATYSSSGDATIAGTTSSGSDMTLVGFTLGYQINESLGLTIGYKSTLNNDSGSNDLQMNNFMISITTGWHRLIEGANRLSSGG
;
A
#
# COMPACT_ATOMS: atom_id res chain seq x y z
N MET A 1 22.73 -21.13 -46.14
CA MET A 1 21.96 -21.63 -44.99
C MET A 1 22.51 -20.98 -43.71
N ASN A 2 22.26 -19.68 -43.48
CA ASN A 2 22.64 -18.95 -42.23
C ASN A 2 22.06 -17.52 -42.22
N ILE A 3 20.73 -17.38 -42.32
CA ILE A 3 20.04 -16.06 -42.20
C ILE A 3 18.96 -16.04 -41.07
N LEU A 4 18.72 -17.17 -40.40
CA LEU A 4 17.63 -17.30 -39.42
C LEU A 4 18.02 -17.08 -37.95
N LYS A 5 19.25 -16.65 -37.62
CA LYS A 5 19.68 -16.43 -36.23
C LYS A 5 19.72 -14.96 -35.76
N SER A 6 19.50 -14.00 -36.68
CA SER A 6 19.59 -12.55 -36.32
C SER A 6 18.33 -11.93 -35.77
N PHE A 7 17.15 -12.53 -35.96
CA PHE A 7 15.89 -11.95 -35.54
C PHE A 7 15.49 -12.19 -34.05
N SER A 8 16.16 -13.16 -33.40
CA SER A 8 15.84 -13.52 -32.01
C SER A 8 16.37 -12.53 -30.98
N ALA A 9 17.43 -11.79 -31.25
CA ALA A 9 18.06 -10.89 -30.27
C ALA A 9 17.33 -9.54 -30.14
N LYS A 10 16.82 -9.00 -31.27
CA LYS A 10 16.10 -7.71 -31.26
C LYS A 10 14.70 -7.83 -30.64
N GLY A 11 14.00 -8.95 -30.90
CA GLY A 11 12.72 -9.21 -30.27
C GLY A 11 12.82 -9.42 -28.74
N ARG A 12 13.89 -10.06 -28.29
CA ARG A 12 14.17 -10.23 -26.85
C ARG A 12 14.57 -8.93 -26.16
N LEU A 13 15.25 -8.02 -26.84
CA LEU A 13 15.63 -6.72 -26.31
C LEU A 13 14.41 -5.81 -26.15
N CYS A 14 13.47 -5.79 -27.11
CA CYS A 14 12.21 -5.03 -27.00
C CYS A 14 11.30 -5.61 -25.89
N ALA A 15 11.15 -6.92 -25.79
CA ALA A 15 10.38 -7.57 -24.72
C ALA A 15 11.02 -7.29 -23.35
N PHE A 16 12.35 -7.26 -23.24
CA PHE A 16 13.08 -7.00 -22.01
C PHE A 16 12.91 -5.56 -21.52
N VAL A 17 12.85 -4.60 -22.42
CA VAL A 17 12.69 -3.18 -22.10
C VAL A 17 11.26 -2.84 -21.69
N VAL A 18 10.27 -3.51 -22.29
CA VAL A 18 8.85 -3.32 -21.95
C VAL A 18 8.53 -3.96 -20.58
N SER A 19 9.17 -5.08 -20.24
CA SER A 19 9.00 -5.72 -18.91
C SER A 19 9.51 -4.87 -17.74
N ALA A 20 10.47 -3.98 -17.96
CA ALA A 20 10.98 -3.08 -16.92
C ALA A 20 10.05 -1.89 -16.61
N ALA A 21 9.04 -1.64 -17.43
CA ALA A 21 8.26 -0.42 -17.40
C ALA A 21 6.94 -0.51 -16.63
N ILE A 22 6.36 -1.70 -16.49
CA ILE A 22 5.16 -1.90 -15.70
C ILE A 22 5.59 -2.42 -14.33
N MET A 23 6.15 -1.52 -13.54
CA MET A 23 6.43 -1.80 -12.15
C MET A 23 5.16 -1.61 -11.34
N PHE A 24 4.81 -2.61 -10.64
CA PHE A 24 3.74 -2.86 -9.71
C PHE A 24 3.25 -1.66 -8.91
N PHE A 25 1.95 -1.49 -8.91
CA PHE A 25 1.23 -0.76 -7.91
C PHE A 25 0.42 -1.76 -7.09
N SER A 26 0.81 -1.94 -5.86
CA SER A 26 -0.03 -2.59 -4.86
C SER A 26 -0.40 -1.52 -3.86
N VAL A 27 -1.65 -1.26 -3.70
CA VAL A 27 -2.16 -0.29 -2.73
C VAL A 27 -2.83 -1.08 -1.61
N ALA A 28 -2.40 -0.85 -0.40
CA ALA A 28 -2.91 -1.51 0.78
C ALA A 28 -3.95 -0.64 1.48
N ALA A 29 -5.02 -1.24 1.98
CA ALA A 29 -5.96 -0.59 2.89
C ALA A 29 -5.61 -0.80 4.36
N ASN A 30 -4.43 -1.28 4.67
CA ASN A 30 -3.78 -0.93 5.92
C ASN A 30 -3.06 0.39 5.68
N ALA A 31 -2.77 1.13 6.72
CA ALA A 31 -1.85 2.25 6.68
C ALA A 31 -0.51 1.93 5.99
N GLN A 32 -0.28 0.70 5.57
CA GLN A 32 1.00 0.19 5.06
C GLN A 32 1.00 0.09 3.55
N VAL A 33 1.93 0.80 2.92
CA VAL A 33 2.15 0.77 1.48
C VAL A 33 2.99 -0.47 1.12
N PRO A 34 2.64 -1.23 0.07
CA PRO A 34 3.47 -2.35 -0.36
C PRO A 34 4.78 -1.89 -0.97
N PRO A 35 5.83 -2.74 -0.91
CA PRO A 35 7.11 -2.46 -1.55
C PRO A 35 6.94 -2.09 -3.03
N ARG A 36 7.77 -1.16 -3.51
CA ARG A 36 7.83 -0.69 -4.91
C ARG A 36 6.66 0.17 -5.37
N PHE A 37 5.76 0.56 -4.48
CA PHE A 37 4.61 1.36 -4.84
C PHE A 37 4.99 2.72 -5.44
N TYR A 38 5.97 3.40 -4.89
CA TYR A 38 6.42 4.73 -5.35
C TYR A 38 7.56 4.69 -6.39
N TRP A 39 7.82 3.54 -7.00
CA TRP A 39 8.78 3.46 -8.08
C TRP A 39 8.30 4.25 -9.30
N LYS A 40 9.24 4.93 -9.98
CA LYS A 40 8.90 5.75 -11.14
C LYS A 40 8.57 4.88 -12.35
N THR A 41 7.49 5.24 -13.02
CA THR A 41 6.97 4.57 -14.21
C THR A 41 6.65 5.55 -15.32
N LEU A 42 6.32 5.02 -16.49
CA LEU A 42 5.91 5.81 -17.65
C LEU A 42 4.64 6.62 -17.33
N GLN A 43 4.69 7.93 -17.54
CA GLN A 43 3.54 8.81 -17.33
C GLN A 43 2.45 8.54 -18.36
N GLY A 44 1.20 8.48 -17.92
CA GLY A 44 0.05 8.03 -18.73
C GLY A 44 -0.31 6.55 -18.49
N THR A 45 0.47 5.81 -17.69
CA THR A 45 0.11 4.46 -17.25
C THR A 45 -1.13 4.49 -16.37
N ASN A 46 -2.02 3.54 -16.60
CA ASN A 46 -3.14 3.24 -15.71
C ASN A 46 -2.88 1.88 -15.05
N ALA A 47 -3.35 1.72 -13.82
CA ALA A 47 -3.23 0.47 -13.08
C ALA A 47 -4.50 0.18 -12.28
N VAL A 48 -4.84 -1.09 -12.16
CA VAL A 48 -5.93 -1.60 -11.32
C VAL A 48 -5.33 -2.65 -10.38
N PRO A 49 -5.07 -2.28 -9.13
CA PRO A 49 -4.76 -3.24 -8.08
C PRO A 49 -6.03 -3.90 -7.56
N VAL A 50 -5.93 -5.18 -7.24
CA VAL A 50 -6.90 -5.94 -6.44
C VAL A 50 -6.11 -6.68 -5.36
N ILE A 51 -6.44 -6.42 -4.11
CA ILE A 51 -5.73 -6.95 -2.95
C ILE A 51 -6.72 -7.75 -2.12
N ALA A 52 -6.35 -8.94 -1.71
CA ALA A 52 -7.03 -9.70 -0.67
C ALA A 52 -6.12 -9.77 0.57
N MET A 53 -6.67 -9.47 1.72
CA MET A 53 -5.96 -9.44 2.99
C MET A 53 -6.76 -10.23 4.03
N SER A 54 -6.05 -11.03 4.82
CA SER A 54 -6.57 -11.64 6.04
C SER A 54 -5.71 -11.19 7.21
N ALA A 55 -6.34 -10.56 8.20
CA ALA A 55 -5.66 -10.04 9.37
C ALA A 55 -6.30 -10.60 10.65
N SER A 56 -5.46 -10.82 11.68
CA SER A 56 -5.90 -11.22 13.01
C SER A 56 -5.09 -10.50 14.09
N GLY A 57 -5.70 -10.24 15.24
CA GLY A 57 -5.03 -9.54 16.34
C GLY A 57 -6.04 -8.82 17.24
N ASN A 58 -5.64 -7.69 17.82
CA ASN A 58 -6.49 -6.85 18.66
C ASN A 58 -6.67 -5.42 18.09
N VAL A 59 -6.19 -5.18 16.87
CA VAL A 59 -6.26 -3.89 16.18
C VAL A 59 -7.13 -4.03 14.93
N ASN A 60 -8.02 -3.07 14.69
CA ASN A 60 -8.76 -2.98 13.43
C ASN A 60 -7.78 -2.58 12.30
N PRO A 61 -7.55 -3.43 11.29
CA PRO A 61 -6.60 -3.11 10.22
C PRO A 61 -7.04 -1.96 9.32
N LEU A 62 -8.29 -1.51 9.40
CA LEU A 62 -8.81 -0.36 8.65
C LEU A 62 -8.80 0.95 9.45
N ASP A 63 -8.35 0.93 10.71
CA ASP A 63 -8.25 2.13 11.55
C ASP A 63 -6.79 2.49 11.85
N PRO A 64 -6.21 3.49 11.14
CA PRO A 64 -4.82 3.90 11.38
C PRO A 64 -4.63 4.69 12.68
N SER A 65 -5.68 5.02 13.43
CA SER A 65 -5.54 5.59 14.78
C SER A 65 -5.15 4.54 15.82
N HIS A 66 -5.24 3.25 15.45
CA HIS A 66 -4.94 2.13 16.33
C HIS A 66 -5.69 2.17 17.67
N ASN A 67 -6.91 2.73 17.66
CA ASN A 67 -7.80 2.57 18.80
C ASN A 67 -8.05 1.09 19.01
N PHE A 68 -7.70 0.57 20.17
CA PHE A 68 -7.79 -0.85 20.44
C PHE A 68 -8.29 -1.14 21.85
N ASP A 69 -8.89 -2.31 22.01
CA ASP A 69 -9.18 -2.89 23.30
C ASP A 69 -8.19 -4.06 23.55
N PRO A 70 -7.35 -4.01 24.59
CA PRO A 70 -6.41 -5.09 24.87
C PRO A 70 -7.06 -6.48 25.00
N SER A 71 -8.34 -6.53 25.37
CA SER A 71 -9.11 -7.76 25.49
C SER A 71 -9.69 -8.26 24.17
N ALA A 72 -9.60 -7.46 23.10
CA ALA A 72 -10.18 -7.79 21.81
C ALA A 72 -9.45 -8.93 21.10
N SER A 73 -10.22 -9.76 20.41
CA SER A 73 -9.73 -10.72 19.43
C SER A 73 -10.45 -10.49 18.11
N LEU A 74 -9.75 -9.90 17.16
CA LEU A 74 -10.29 -9.48 15.87
C LEU A 74 -9.81 -10.40 14.76
N ASN A 75 -10.69 -10.65 13.79
CA ASN A 75 -10.36 -11.27 12.51
C ASN A 75 -10.99 -10.43 11.39
N ALA A 76 -10.22 -10.14 10.35
CA ALA A 76 -10.66 -9.35 9.23
C ALA A 76 -10.26 -10.01 7.91
N ASP A 77 -11.23 -10.16 7.01
CA ASP A 77 -11.02 -10.57 5.62
C ASP A 77 -11.46 -9.41 4.72
N ILE A 78 -10.50 -8.73 4.13
CA ILE A 78 -10.69 -7.49 3.37
C ILE A 78 -10.21 -7.69 1.94
N ALA A 79 -11.00 -7.24 0.99
CA ALA A 79 -10.59 -7.04 -0.40
C ALA A 79 -10.56 -5.54 -0.69
N ILE A 80 -9.57 -5.10 -1.49
CA ILE A 80 -9.45 -3.73 -1.93
C ILE A 80 -9.32 -3.71 -3.42
N ALA A 81 -10.19 -2.99 -4.09
CA ALA A 81 -10.07 -2.68 -5.50
C ALA A 81 -9.70 -1.21 -5.67
N GLY A 82 -8.84 -0.90 -6.63
CA GLY A 82 -8.43 0.46 -6.88
C GLY A 82 -8.22 0.78 -8.35
N PHE A 83 -8.05 2.06 -8.62
CA PHE A 83 -7.60 2.58 -9.90
C PHE A 83 -6.56 3.65 -9.66
N ALA A 84 -5.42 3.53 -10.31
CA ALA A 84 -4.35 4.51 -10.26
C ALA A 84 -3.98 5.01 -11.67
N LYS A 85 -3.71 6.31 -11.78
CA LYS A 85 -3.27 6.94 -13.01
C LYS A 85 -2.00 7.74 -12.78
N MET A 86 -0.96 7.38 -13.51
CA MET A 86 0.26 8.18 -13.58
C MET A 86 0.04 9.37 -14.50
N MET A 87 0.36 10.56 -14.03
CA MET A 87 0.16 11.79 -14.76
C MET A 87 1.26 12.81 -14.45
N PRO A 88 1.75 13.56 -15.44
CA PRO A 88 2.69 14.63 -15.15
C PRO A 88 1.98 15.80 -14.44
N ILE A 89 2.60 16.34 -13.40
CA ILE A 89 2.17 17.52 -12.67
C ILE A 89 3.20 18.61 -12.95
N GLY A 90 2.92 19.45 -13.94
CA GLY A 90 3.92 20.36 -14.50
C GLY A 90 5.11 19.59 -15.06
N LYS A 91 6.30 19.79 -14.46
CA LYS A 91 7.55 19.11 -14.85
C LYS A 91 7.90 17.93 -13.91
N LYS A 92 6.98 17.50 -13.09
CA LYS A 92 7.17 16.45 -12.09
C LYS A 92 6.34 15.22 -12.42
N ALA A 93 6.81 14.04 -12.05
CA ALA A 93 6.00 12.85 -12.08
C ALA A 93 4.95 12.90 -10.96
N GLY A 94 3.74 12.41 -11.23
CA GLY A 94 2.69 12.33 -10.25
C GLY A 94 1.79 11.12 -10.47
N MET A 95 0.89 10.90 -9.51
CA MET A 95 -0.11 9.84 -9.54
C MET A 95 -1.37 10.33 -8.80
N LEU A 96 -2.50 9.91 -9.29
CA LEU A 96 -3.78 9.95 -8.59
C LEU A 96 -4.33 8.53 -8.50
N ALA A 97 -4.72 8.11 -7.30
CA ALA A 97 -5.35 6.81 -7.10
C ALA A 97 -6.65 6.94 -6.29
N VAL A 98 -7.55 6.00 -6.51
CA VAL A 98 -8.77 5.81 -5.71
C VAL A 98 -8.82 4.35 -5.30
N LEU A 99 -9.15 4.10 -4.03
CA LEU A 99 -9.19 2.79 -3.41
C LEU A 99 -10.51 2.58 -2.71
N MET A 100 -11.06 1.40 -2.81
CA MET A 100 -12.31 1.01 -2.20
C MET A 100 -12.08 -0.31 -1.43
N PRO A 101 -11.99 -0.27 -0.10
CA PRO A 101 -11.98 -1.48 0.71
C PRO A 101 -13.39 -2.05 0.82
N MET A 102 -13.47 -3.38 0.92
CA MET A 102 -14.70 -4.13 1.17
C MET A 102 -14.37 -5.44 1.87
N GLY A 103 -15.27 -5.94 2.69
CA GLY A 103 -15.01 -7.21 3.36
C GLY A 103 -15.83 -7.40 4.62
N ARG A 104 -15.22 -8.08 5.57
CA ARG A 104 -15.80 -8.39 6.86
C ARG A 104 -14.74 -8.29 7.95
N ILE A 105 -15.16 -7.79 9.10
CA ILE A 105 -14.40 -7.82 10.35
C ILE A 105 -15.30 -8.36 11.46
N ASP A 106 -14.77 -9.31 12.23
CA ASP A 106 -15.41 -9.92 13.40
C ASP A 106 -14.53 -9.69 14.63
N GLY A 107 -15.15 -9.46 15.78
CA GLY A 107 -14.43 -9.24 17.03
C GLY A 107 -15.16 -9.74 18.25
N ASP A 108 -14.40 -10.32 19.16
CA ASP A 108 -14.82 -10.67 20.52
C ASP A 108 -14.15 -9.70 21.50
N PHE A 109 -14.93 -9.12 22.41
CA PHE A 109 -14.51 -8.11 23.38
C PHE A 109 -15.00 -8.49 24.78
N LEU A 110 -14.28 -8.12 25.85
CA LEU A 110 -14.73 -8.24 27.22
C LEU A 110 -15.32 -6.91 27.70
N ALA A 111 -16.64 -6.79 27.66
CA ALA A 111 -17.36 -5.61 28.15
C ALA A 111 -18.00 -5.92 29.51
N GLY A 112 -17.54 -5.22 30.58
CA GLY A 112 -18.08 -5.41 31.94
C GLY A 112 -17.99 -6.84 32.48
N GLY A 113 -16.98 -7.62 32.05
CA GLY A 113 -16.78 -9.03 32.42
C GLY A 113 -17.62 -10.02 31.62
N SER A 114 -18.38 -9.58 30.63
CA SER A 114 -19.14 -10.41 29.70
C SER A 114 -18.54 -10.36 28.30
N LEU A 115 -18.53 -11.51 27.60
CA LEU A 115 -18.09 -11.57 26.21
C LEU A 115 -19.14 -10.89 25.32
N SER A 116 -18.73 -9.87 24.58
CA SER A 116 -19.50 -9.22 23.53
C SER A 116 -18.92 -9.56 22.17
N ARG A 117 -19.73 -10.04 21.24
CA ARG A 117 -19.33 -10.32 19.87
C ARG A 117 -19.92 -9.26 18.94
N GLN A 118 -19.06 -8.68 18.10
CA GLN A 118 -19.45 -7.69 17.09
C GLN A 118 -18.98 -8.15 15.71
N SER A 119 -19.66 -7.70 14.68
CA SER A 119 -19.33 -8.00 13.29
C SER A 119 -19.78 -6.88 12.37
N SER A 120 -18.93 -6.51 11.42
CA SER A 120 -19.27 -5.55 10.38
C SER A 120 -18.88 -6.11 9.02
N SER A 121 -19.72 -5.91 8.00
CA SER A 121 -19.45 -6.38 6.64
C SER A 121 -20.03 -5.41 5.61
N GLY A 122 -19.38 -5.30 4.45
CA GLY A 122 -19.76 -4.39 3.38
C GLY A 122 -18.58 -3.61 2.83
N PHE A 123 -18.78 -2.33 2.52
CA PHE A 123 -17.71 -1.43 2.07
C PHE A 123 -17.12 -0.68 3.25
N GLY A 124 -15.80 -0.52 3.25
CA GLY A 124 -15.11 0.43 4.13
C GLY A 124 -15.07 1.82 3.50
N ASP A 125 -14.33 2.72 4.12
CA ASP A 125 -14.20 4.11 3.66
C ASP A 125 -13.29 4.18 2.42
N PRO A 126 -13.75 4.78 1.30
CA PRO A 126 -12.92 4.96 0.13
C PRO A 126 -11.83 6.00 0.38
N MET A 127 -10.63 5.75 -0.19
CA MET A 127 -9.47 6.62 -0.08
C MET A 127 -9.07 7.18 -1.44
N VAL A 128 -8.71 8.45 -1.48
CA VAL A 128 -8.08 9.12 -2.61
C VAL A 128 -6.65 9.42 -2.24
N GLU A 129 -5.69 8.97 -3.06
CA GLU A 129 -4.26 9.24 -2.90
C GLU A 129 -3.77 10.15 -4.01
N PHE A 130 -3.05 11.20 -3.62
CA PHE A 130 -2.31 12.07 -4.50
C PHE A 130 -0.82 11.94 -4.20
N ASN A 131 -0.01 11.65 -5.24
CA ASN A 131 1.44 11.59 -5.16
C ASN A 131 2.06 12.56 -6.16
N MET A 132 3.14 13.25 -5.75
CA MET A 132 3.93 14.13 -6.61
C MET A 132 5.42 14.03 -6.27
N ASN A 133 6.26 13.84 -7.28
CA ASN A 133 7.71 13.83 -7.10
C ASN A 133 8.24 15.23 -6.70
N LEU A 134 8.97 15.29 -5.59
CA LEU A 134 9.66 16.51 -5.11
C LEU A 134 11.10 16.53 -5.61
N ILE A 135 11.85 15.44 -5.33
CA ILE A 135 13.27 15.29 -5.67
C ILE A 135 13.43 14.00 -6.46
N GLY A 136 14.19 14.03 -7.55
CA GLY A 136 14.47 12.83 -8.33
C GLY A 136 14.47 13.09 -9.82
N PRO A 137 14.40 12.01 -10.62
CA PRO A 137 14.47 12.10 -12.08
C PRO A 137 13.27 12.86 -12.67
N ALA A 138 13.47 13.38 -13.88
CA ALA A 138 12.39 13.91 -14.68
C ALA A 138 11.32 12.83 -14.95
N PRO A 139 10.05 13.22 -15.18
CA PRO A 139 9.00 12.26 -15.51
C PRO A 139 9.33 11.51 -16.81
N ILE A 140 9.10 10.20 -16.80
CA ILE A 140 9.30 9.35 -17.97
C ILE A 140 8.10 9.54 -18.89
N MET A 141 8.28 10.27 -19.99
CA MET A 141 7.18 10.70 -20.87
C MET A 141 7.01 9.81 -22.10
N ASN A 142 8.04 9.08 -22.50
CA ASN A 142 8.04 8.27 -23.70
C ASN A 142 8.93 7.02 -23.55
N LEU A 143 8.87 6.11 -24.52
CA LEU A 143 9.67 4.89 -24.51
C LEU A 143 11.20 5.13 -24.55
N PRO A 144 11.75 6.08 -25.34
CA PRO A 144 13.17 6.41 -25.27
C PRO A 144 13.64 6.88 -23.89
N ASP A 145 12.84 7.69 -23.18
CA ASP A 145 13.18 8.12 -21.81
C ASP A 145 13.15 6.95 -20.84
N MET A 146 12.19 6.05 -21.01
CA MET A 146 12.09 4.84 -20.22
C MET A 146 13.30 3.92 -20.41
N LEU A 147 13.79 3.80 -21.65
CA LEU A 147 14.99 3.02 -21.98
C LEU A 147 16.27 3.58 -21.35
N ARG A 148 16.32 4.89 -21.17
CA ARG A 148 17.46 5.60 -20.59
C ARG A 148 17.35 5.79 -19.09
N TYR A 149 16.17 5.45 -18.52
CA TYR A 149 15.92 5.67 -17.10
C TYR A 149 16.82 4.77 -16.24
N GLU A 150 17.67 5.40 -15.45
CA GLU A 150 18.45 4.76 -14.41
C GLU A 150 17.86 5.15 -13.05
N PRO A 151 17.39 4.17 -12.28
CA PRO A 151 16.92 4.45 -10.93
C PRO A 151 18.07 4.97 -10.05
N GLY A 152 17.78 5.96 -9.25
CA GLY A 152 18.73 6.55 -8.34
C GLY A 152 18.04 6.85 -7.01
N PHE A 153 18.04 8.12 -6.63
CA PHE A 153 17.31 8.65 -5.48
C PHE A 153 16.05 9.39 -5.94
N SER A 154 14.93 9.14 -5.27
CA SER A 154 13.73 9.96 -5.42
C SER A 154 13.02 10.14 -4.08
N MET A 155 12.37 11.28 -3.92
CA MET A 155 11.50 11.61 -2.79
C MET A 155 10.23 12.26 -3.34
N ASP A 156 9.09 11.79 -2.86
CA ASP A 156 7.78 12.29 -3.28
C ASP A 156 7.05 12.96 -2.10
N LEU A 157 6.02 13.71 -2.39
CA LEU A 157 4.96 14.09 -1.46
C LEU A 157 3.78 13.19 -1.71
N VAL A 158 3.22 12.62 -0.66
CA VAL A 158 1.96 11.86 -0.66
C VAL A 158 0.95 12.56 0.23
N VAL A 159 -0.27 12.64 -0.24
CA VAL A 159 -1.44 13.08 0.51
C VAL A 159 -2.57 12.10 0.25
N ASP A 160 -3.04 11.45 1.30
CA ASP A 160 -4.21 10.58 1.27
C ASP A 160 -5.39 11.27 1.96
N LEU A 161 -6.58 11.07 1.43
CA LEU A 161 -7.83 11.52 2.02
C LEU A 161 -8.84 10.38 1.99
N THR A 162 -9.31 9.99 3.16
CA THR A 162 -10.34 8.96 3.32
C THR A 162 -11.68 9.59 3.64
N LEU A 163 -12.70 9.14 2.91
CA LEU A 163 -14.05 9.68 2.95
C LEU A 163 -14.94 8.80 3.83
N PRO A 164 -15.73 9.34 4.78
CA PRO A 164 -16.60 8.57 5.69
C PRO A 164 -17.86 8.06 4.94
N LEU A 165 -17.69 7.14 4.01
CA LEU A 165 -18.75 6.59 3.17
C LEU A 165 -18.94 5.08 3.34
N GLY A 166 -18.13 4.46 4.21
CA GLY A 166 -18.16 3.04 4.48
C GLY A 166 -19.34 2.62 5.36
N GLN A 167 -19.49 1.29 5.48
CA GLN A 167 -20.49 0.69 6.35
C GLN A 167 -20.20 1.04 7.82
N TYR A 168 -21.14 1.69 8.46
CA TYR A 168 -21.05 2.14 9.84
C TYR A 168 -22.34 1.89 10.60
N ASP A 169 -22.21 1.32 11.80
CA ASP A 169 -23.28 1.13 12.78
C ASP A 169 -22.84 1.78 14.10
N ASN A 170 -23.50 2.86 14.48
CA ASN A 170 -23.19 3.63 15.68
C ASN A 170 -23.55 2.93 17.01
N THR A 171 -24.11 1.73 16.96
CA THR A 171 -24.41 0.93 18.16
C THR A 171 -23.28 -0.04 18.53
N GLN A 172 -22.24 -0.12 17.69
CA GLN A 172 -21.07 -0.98 17.91
C GLN A 172 -19.76 -0.24 17.69
N SER A 173 -18.71 -0.67 18.39
CA SER A 173 -17.37 -0.10 18.25
C SER A 173 -16.60 -0.62 17.04
N LEU A 174 -16.92 -1.84 16.57
CA LEU A 174 -16.25 -2.48 15.46
C LEU A 174 -16.98 -2.22 14.15
N ASN A 175 -16.38 -1.44 13.27
CA ASN A 175 -16.95 -1.07 11.98
C ASN A 175 -15.90 -1.16 10.85
N LEU A 176 -16.36 -1.32 9.60
CA LEU A 176 -15.51 -1.20 8.40
C LEU A 176 -15.26 0.26 8.04
N GLY A 177 -16.28 1.12 8.14
CA GLY A 177 -16.16 2.58 8.02
C GLY A 177 -15.87 3.23 9.37
N GLN A 178 -15.19 4.37 9.38
CA GLN A 178 -14.80 5.08 10.61
C GLN A 178 -15.74 6.25 10.96
N ASN A 179 -16.72 6.55 10.10
CA ASN A 179 -17.65 7.68 10.27
C ASN A 179 -16.98 9.03 10.55
N ARG A 180 -15.76 9.21 10.06
CA ARG A 180 -14.97 10.45 10.17
C ARG A 180 -14.07 10.62 8.97
N TRP A 181 -13.74 11.86 8.64
CA TRP A 181 -12.67 12.15 7.71
C TRP A 181 -11.33 11.85 8.36
N TYR A 182 -10.42 11.25 7.62
CA TYR A 182 -9.04 11.12 8.03
C TYR A 182 -8.13 11.06 6.81
N GLY A 183 -6.86 11.32 7.01
CA GLY A 183 -5.93 11.35 5.91
C GLY A 183 -4.49 11.25 6.37
N ARG A 184 -3.62 11.04 5.42
CA ARG A 184 -2.18 10.91 5.65
C ARG A 184 -1.43 11.93 4.81
N ILE A 185 -0.37 12.49 5.38
CA ILE A 185 0.65 13.23 4.67
C ILE A 185 2.01 12.59 4.94
N GLY A 186 2.83 12.43 3.89
CA GLY A 186 4.15 11.84 4.07
C GLY A 186 5.05 11.99 2.85
N THR A 187 6.28 11.50 3.00
CA THR A 187 7.34 11.68 2.00
C THR A 187 8.04 10.35 1.72
N PRO A 188 7.51 9.51 0.81
CA PRO A 188 8.20 8.29 0.42
C PRO A 188 9.51 8.60 -0.28
N ILE A 189 10.56 7.91 0.16
CA ILE A 189 11.92 7.97 -0.36
C ILE A 189 12.22 6.61 -1.00
N VAL A 190 12.70 6.63 -2.22
CA VAL A 190 13.16 5.43 -2.95
C VAL A 190 14.63 5.61 -3.30
N TRP A 191 15.48 4.75 -2.80
CA TRP A 191 16.91 4.82 -3.01
C TRP A 191 17.48 3.52 -3.57
N GLN A 192 18.00 3.60 -4.81
CA GLN A 192 18.75 2.52 -5.45
C GLN A 192 20.08 2.32 -4.72
N LEU A 193 20.30 1.12 -4.19
CA LEU A 193 21.56 0.76 -3.53
C LEU A 193 22.51 0.10 -4.52
N GLY A 194 23.72 0.66 -4.62
CA GLY A 194 24.76 0.19 -5.54
C GLY A 194 24.50 0.55 -7.01
N SER A 195 25.33 -0.02 -7.90
CA SER A 195 25.25 0.23 -9.32
C SER A 195 23.97 -0.35 -9.93
N TRP A 196 23.42 0.34 -10.91
CA TRP A 196 22.32 -0.19 -11.71
C TRP A 196 22.79 -1.41 -12.54
N VAL A 197 22.23 -2.55 -12.23
CA VAL A 197 22.42 -3.79 -13.00
C VAL A 197 21.03 -4.36 -13.27
N PRO A 198 20.64 -4.56 -14.54
CA PRO A 198 19.38 -5.23 -14.87
C PRO A 198 19.25 -6.56 -14.11
N ASP A 199 18.05 -6.88 -13.66
CA ASP A 199 17.70 -8.11 -12.91
C ASP A 199 18.35 -8.28 -11.53
N ARG A 200 19.14 -7.32 -11.06
CA ARG A 200 19.79 -7.36 -9.75
C ARG A 200 19.60 -6.08 -8.93
N ARG A 201 18.58 -5.31 -9.24
CA ARG A 201 18.27 -4.07 -8.52
C ARG A 201 18.01 -4.35 -7.05
N THR A 202 18.68 -3.58 -6.18
CA THR A 202 18.41 -3.52 -4.75
C THR A 202 17.97 -2.09 -4.41
N THR A 203 16.88 -1.94 -3.67
CA THR A 203 16.30 -0.63 -3.35
C THR A 203 15.94 -0.58 -1.88
N LEU A 204 16.29 0.49 -1.21
CA LEU A 204 15.78 0.86 0.09
C LEU A 204 14.65 1.87 -0.12
N GLU A 205 13.52 1.60 0.45
CA GLU A 205 12.34 2.47 0.43
C GLU A 205 12.02 2.83 1.89
N ILE A 206 11.80 4.12 2.16
CA ILE A 206 11.46 4.62 3.50
C ILE A 206 10.31 5.59 3.33
N PHE A 207 9.24 5.42 4.11
CA PHE A 207 8.08 6.28 4.06
C PHE A 207 7.67 6.79 5.44
N PRO A 208 8.23 7.92 5.90
CA PRO A 208 7.71 8.62 7.06
C PRO A 208 6.41 9.34 6.70
N SER A 209 5.41 9.21 7.56
CA SER A 209 4.10 9.81 7.38
C SER A 209 3.41 10.11 8.70
N VAL A 210 2.40 10.96 8.65
CA VAL A 210 1.52 11.29 9.77
C VAL A 210 0.08 11.16 9.33
N TRP A 211 -0.70 10.40 10.09
CA TRP A 211 -2.16 10.31 9.96
C TRP A 211 -2.82 11.37 10.83
N LEU A 212 -3.83 12.03 10.28
CA LEU A 212 -4.63 13.06 10.91
C LEU A 212 -6.09 12.64 10.87
N PHE A 213 -6.81 12.84 11.96
CA PHE A 213 -8.18 12.37 12.13
C PHE A 213 -9.12 13.53 12.42
N GLY A 214 -10.29 13.51 11.80
CA GLY A 214 -11.44 14.26 12.25
C GLY A 214 -12.14 13.53 13.39
N ASP A 215 -13.06 14.20 14.05
CA ASP A 215 -13.88 13.61 15.11
C ASP A 215 -14.93 12.65 14.51
N ASN A 216 -15.23 11.58 15.22
CA ASN A 216 -16.45 10.78 15.01
C ASN A 216 -17.44 11.18 16.11
N ASP A 217 -18.49 11.92 15.73
CA ASP A 217 -19.44 12.49 16.67
C ASP A 217 -20.53 11.49 17.15
N ASP A 218 -20.48 10.25 16.67
CA ASP A 218 -21.47 9.21 17.02
C ASP A 218 -20.83 7.82 17.09
N PHE A 219 -19.81 7.68 17.93
CA PHE A 219 -19.13 6.41 18.22
C PHE A 219 -19.77 5.75 19.44
N VAL A 220 -20.62 4.76 19.21
CA VAL A 220 -21.42 4.10 20.28
C VAL A 220 -22.24 5.12 21.09
N GLY A 221 -22.78 6.13 20.38
CA GLY A 221 -23.55 7.23 20.98
C GLY A 221 -22.70 8.33 21.64
N GLU A 222 -21.37 8.25 21.54
CA GLU A 222 -20.43 9.20 22.13
C GLU A 222 -19.51 9.79 21.08
N LYS A 223 -18.79 10.84 21.45
CA LYS A 223 -17.78 11.44 20.58
C LYS A 223 -16.43 10.75 20.75
N LEU A 224 -15.84 10.29 19.62
CA LEU A 224 -14.46 9.79 19.55
C LEU A 224 -13.56 10.85 18.92
N GLN A 225 -12.49 11.20 19.61
CA GLN A 225 -11.39 12.03 19.13
C GLN A 225 -10.10 11.21 19.16
N SER A 226 -9.26 11.36 18.17
CA SER A 226 -7.95 10.69 18.10
C SER A 226 -6.88 11.71 17.74
N ASP A 227 -5.79 11.71 18.49
CA ASP A 227 -4.61 12.48 18.19
C ASP A 227 -3.85 11.85 16.99
N PRO A 228 -2.97 12.60 16.34
CA PRO A 228 -2.24 12.11 15.17
C PRO A 228 -1.45 10.83 15.43
N THR A 229 -1.35 9.96 14.41
CA THR A 229 -0.48 8.78 14.43
C THR A 229 0.71 9.03 13.52
N PHE A 230 1.93 8.86 14.04
CA PHE A 230 3.15 8.81 13.24
C PHE A 230 3.37 7.39 12.73
N GLU A 231 3.77 7.26 11.47
CA GLU A 231 4.11 5.98 10.85
C GLU A 231 5.39 6.07 10.04
N LEU A 232 6.24 5.07 10.18
CA LEU A 232 7.46 4.90 9.42
C LEU A 232 7.47 3.51 8.79
N GLU A 233 7.33 3.45 7.46
CA GLU A 233 7.45 2.22 6.70
C GLU A 233 8.84 2.11 6.06
N ALA A 234 9.37 0.90 5.99
CA ALA A 234 10.65 0.62 5.35
C ALA A 234 10.61 -0.72 4.60
N HIS A 235 11.18 -0.73 3.39
CA HIS A 235 11.28 -1.92 2.55
C HIS A 235 12.68 -2.02 1.96
N LEU A 236 13.32 -3.17 2.16
CA LEU A 236 14.57 -3.51 1.48
C LEU A 236 14.25 -4.54 0.39
N THR A 237 14.16 -4.08 -0.85
CA THR A 237 13.76 -4.93 -1.98
C THR A 237 14.93 -5.38 -2.80
N ARG A 238 14.85 -6.59 -3.37
CA ARG A 238 15.85 -7.13 -4.29
C ARG A 238 15.22 -7.92 -5.41
N ASN A 239 15.70 -7.68 -6.64
CA ASN A 239 15.43 -8.56 -7.77
C ASN A 239 16.34 -9.78 -7.71
N PHE A 240 15.77 -10.96 -7.82
CA PHE A 240 16.49 -12.24 -7.97
C PHE A 240 16.58 -12.63 -9.45
N THR A 241 15.56 -12.28 -10.23
CA THR A 241 15.50 -12.42 -11.69
C THR A 241 14.76 -11.22 -12.30
N SER A 242 14.62 -11.16 -13.61
CA SER A 242 13.79 -10.17 -14.31
C SER A 242 12.31 -10.18 -13.90
N LYS A 243 11.82 -11.33 -13.38
CA LYS A 243 10.42 -11.52 -13.04
C LYS A 243 10.16 -11.74 -11.55
N PHE A 244 11.17 -12.14 -10.79
CA PHE A 244 11.02 -12.51 -9.39
C PHE A 244 11.84 -11.61 -8.49
N TRP A 245 11.22 -11.12 -7.43
CA TRP A 245 11.84 -10.27 -6.43
C TRP A 245 11.29 -10.57 -5.02
N GLY A 246 12.00 -10.12 -4.02
CA GLY A 246 11.56 -10.18 -2.64
C GLY A 246 11.90 -8.89 -1.90
N SER A 247 11.23 -8.72 -0.78
CA SER A 247 11.43 -7.61 0.15
C SER A 247 11.44 -8.11 1.58
N PHE A 248 12.27 -7.48 2.40
CA PHE A 248 12.12 -7.47 3.85
C PHE A 248 11.44 -6.15 4.22
N ASP A 249 10.39 -6.24 5.04
CA ASP A 249 9.49 -5.14 5.34
C ASP A 249 9.46 -4.86 6.84
N ALA A 250 9.43 -3.60 7.22
CA ALA A 250 9.26 -3.16 8.59
C ALA A 250 8.33 -1.95 8.64
N THR A 251 7.49 -1.87 9.66
CA THR A 251 6.63 -0.71 9.92
C THR A 251 6.69 -0.41 11.42
N TYR A 252 6.92 0.85 11.76
CA TYR A 252 6.76 1.38 13.10
C TYR A 252 5.64 2.41 13.08
N SER A 253 4.71 2.30 14.02
CA SER A 253 3.66 3.29 14.22
C SER A 253 3.58 3.68 15.69
N SER A 254 3.34 4.96 15.93
CA SER A 254 3.13 5.55 17.25
C SER A 254 1.84 6.36 17.19
N SER A 255 0.76 5.81 17.75
CA SER A 255 -0.53 6.50 17.82
C SER A 255 -0.55 7.48 18.97
N GLY A 256 -1.26 8.60 18.76
CA GLY A 256 -1.56 9.55 19.83
C GLY A 256 -2.69 9.06 20.74
N ASP A 257 -3.08 9.91 21.68
CA ASP A 257 -4.15 9.63 22.63
C ASP A 257 -5.51 9.55 21.92
N ALA A 258 -6.42 8.76 22.49
CA ALA A 258 -7.80 8.70 22.07
C ALA A 258 -8.75 9.10 23.22
N THR A 259 -9.74 9.94 22.94
CA THR A 259 -10.73 10.39 23.91
C THR A 259 -12.13 9.98 23.49
N ILE A 260 -12.81 9.22 24.34
CA ILE A 260 -14.21 8.80 24.17
C ILE A 260 -15.00 9.26 25.38
N ALA A 261 -16.12 9.97 25.20
CA ALA A 261 -16.97 10.47 26.29
C ALA A 261 -16.18 11.26 27.36
N GLY A 262 -15.12 11.97 26.98
CA GLY A 262 -14.26 12.71 27.90
C GLY A 262 -13.26 11.86 28.68
N THR A 263 -13.19 10.55 28.46
CA THR A 263 -12.17 9.67 29.02
C THR A 263 -11.07 9.47 28.00
N THR A 264 -9.84 9.80 28.37
CA THR A 264 -8.66 9.68 27.49
C THR A 264 -7.90 8.39 27.78
N SER A 265 -7.62 7.61 26.76
CA SER A 265 -6.68 6.50 26.77
C SER A 265 -5.38 6.95 26.10
N SER A 266 -4.25 6.54 26.66
CA SER A 266 -2.93 6.85 26.08
C SER A 266 -2.73 6.15 24.76
N GLY A 267 -1.98 6.80 23.87
CA GLY A 267 -1.52 6.21 22.61
C GLY A 267 -0.62 4.99 22.83
N SER A 268 -0.35 4.30 21.74
CA SER A 268 0.40 3.04 21.74
C SER A 268 1.38 2.96 20.58
N ASP A 269 2.43 2.17 20.77
CA ASP A 269 3.44 1.90 19.76
C ASP A 269 3.26 0.48 19.19
N MET A 270 3.47 0.33 17.90
CA MET A 270 3.44 -0.97 17.21
C MET A 270 4.61 -1.08 16.24
N THR A 271 5.30 -2.21 16.28
CA THR A 271 6.31 -2.57 15.28
C THR A 271 5.88 -3.84 14.57
N LEU A 272 5.78 -3.78 13.25
CA LEU A 272 5.52 -4.93 12.38
C LEU A 272 6.77 -5.24 11.58
N VAL A 273 7.05 -6.52 11.41
CA VAL A 273 8.10 -6.99 10.49
C VAL A 273 7.53 -8.09 9.60
N GLY A 274 8.10 -8.22 8.42
CA GLY A 274 7.62 -9.23 7.49
C GLY A 274 8.43 -9.29 6.21
N PHE A 275 7.82 -9.90 5.22
CA PHE A 275 8.40 -10.05 3.89
C PHE A 275 7.33 -9.99 2.81
N THR A 276 7.76 -9.59 1.63
CA THR A 276 6.93 -9.62 0.41
C THR A 276 7.69 -10.33 -0.71
N LEU A 277 7.00 -11.19 -1.44
CA LEU A 277 7.48 -11.82 -2.67
C LEU A 277 6.64 -11.32 -3.83
N GLY A 278 7.27 -10.98 -4.93
CA GLY A 278 6.58 -10.51 -6.12
C GLY A 278 7.04 -11.24 -7.39
N TYR A 279 6.07 -11.55 -8.23
CA TYR A 279 6.29 -12.23 -9.50
C TYR A 279 5.59 -11.51 -10.65
N GLN A 280 6.35 -11.15 -11.68
CA GLN A 280 5.83 -10.59 -12.92
C GLN A 280 5.36 -11.72 -13.84
N ILE A 281 4.05 -11.89 -13.97
CA ILE A 281 3.46 -12.93 -14.82
C ILE A 281 3.71 -12.58 -16.29
N ASN A 282 3.36 -11.35 -16.68
CA ASN A 282 3.62 -10.78 -18.01
C ASN A 282 3.84 -9.26 -17.92
N GLU A 283 3.92 -8.57 -19.04
CA GLU A 283 4.20 -7.12 -19.10
C GLU A 283 3.15 -6.25 -18.38
N SER A 284 1.93 -6.74 -18.27
CA SER A 284 0.78 -5.99 -17.72
C SER A 284 0.27 -6.54 -16.38
N LEU A 285 0.74 -7.73 -15.96
CA LEU A 285 0.15 -8.44 -14.83
C LEU A 285 1.21 -8.88 -13.85
N GLY A 286 1.07 -8.46 -12.61
CA GLY A 286 1.90 -8.82 -11.49
C GLY A 286 1.14 -9.46 -10.34
N LEU A 287 1.82 -10.31 -9.60
CA LEU A 287 1.37 -10.96 -8.39
C LEU A 287 2.33 -10.64 -7.26
N THR A 288 1.80 -10.28 -6.08
CA THR A 288 2.57 -10.20 -4.84
C THR A 288 1.91 -11.00 -3.74
N ILE A 289 2.73 -11.56 -2.85
CA ILE A 289 2.30 -12.24 -1.63
C ILE A 289 3.14 -11.67 -0.50
N GLY A 290 2.50 -11.23 0.57
CA GLY A 290 3.16 -10.64 1.73
C GLY A 290 2.64 -11.22 3.04
N TYR A 291 3.50 -11.19 4.04
CA TYR A 291 3.14 -11.49 5.42
C TYR A 291 3.88 -10.54 6.35
N LYS A 292 3.16 -9.95 7.30
CA LYS A 292 3.72 -9.12 8.37
C LYS A 292 3.12 -9.53 9.70
N SER A 293 3.89 -9.40 10.77
CA SER A 293 3.45 -9.70 12.13
C SER A 293 4.07 -8.70 13.10
N THR A 294 3.36 -8.39 14.17
CA THR A 294 3.91 -7.59 15.27
C THR A 294 5.10 -8.27 15.91
N LEU A 295 6.15 -7.47 16.14
CA LEU A 295 7.25 -7.82 17.02
C LEU A 295 6.86 -7.44 18.44
N ASN A 296 6.38 -8.40 19.23
CA ASN A 296 6.08 -8.18 20.64
C ASN A 296 7.32 -8.46 21.46
N ASN A 297 7.77 -7.46 22.21
CA ASN A 297 8.93 -7.59 23.08
C ASN A 297 8.57 -7.86 24.54
N ASP A 298 7.31 -7.67 24.92
CA ASP A 298 6.86 -7.85 26.30
C ASP A 298 5.57 -8.67 26.38
N SER A 299 5.48 -9.54 27.37
CA SER A 299 4.31 -10.36 27.70
C SER A 299 3.23 -9.55 28.47
N GLY A 300 3.16 -8.22 28.24
CA GLY A 300 2.17 -7.35 28.85
C GLY A 300 0.79 -7.49 28.18
N SER A 301 -0.27 -7.36 28.98
CA SER A 301 -1.67 -7.48 28.49
C SER A 301 -2.13 -6.29 27.61
N ASN A 302 -1.28 -5.32 27.34
CA ASN A 302 -1.63 -4.08 26.64
C ASN A 302 -0.91 -3.91 25.30
N ASP A 303 -0.27 -4.95 24.77
CA ASP A 303 0.47 -4.84 23.51
C ASP A 303 -0.48 -4.94 22.31
N LEU A 304 -0.25 -4.09 21.32
CA LEU A 304 -0.87 -4.22 20.00
C LEU A 304 -0.40 -5.49 19.31
N GLN A 305 -1.33 -6.26 18.78
CA GLN A 305 -1.05 -7.50 18.07
C GLN A 305 -1.74 -7.48 16.71
N MET A 306 -0.98 -7.75 15.67
CA MET A 306 -1.52 -7.92 14.31
C MET A 306 -0.69 -8.94 13.55
N ASN A 307 -1.37 -9.89 12.94
CA ASN A 307 -0.82 -10.74 11.89
C ASN A 307 -1.59 -10.43 10.61
N ASN A 308 -0.87 -10.19 9.53
CA ASN A 308 -1.47 -9.79 8.26
C ASN A 308 -0.86 -10.61 7.12
N PHE A 309 -1.71 -11.36 6.43
CA PHE A 309 -1.38 -12.05 5.18
C PHE A 309 -2.06 -11.34 4.03
N MET A 310 -1.34 -11.10 2.94
CA MET A 310 -1.82 -10.37 1.79
C MET A 310 -1.47 -11.07 0.47
N ILE A 311 -2.41 -11.07 -0.46
CA ILE A 311 -2.19 -11.41 -1.86
C ILE A 311 -2.66 -10.23 -2.70
N SER A 312 -1.85 -9.78 -3.66
CA SER A 312 -2.22 -8.71 -4.57
C SER A 312 -1.99 -9.09 -6.01
N ILE A 313 -2.97 -8.79 -6.85
CA ILE A 313 -2.87 -8.87 -8.31
C ILE A 313 -3.02 -7.44 -8.84
N THR A 314 -2.04 -7.00 -9.62
CA THR A 314 -2.08 -5.68 -10.25
C THR A 314 -1.99 -5.82 -11.76
N THR A 315 -2.95 -5.23 -12.47
CA THR A 315 -2.87 -5.08 -13.91
C THR A 315 -2.63 -3.62 -14.28
N GLY A 316 -1.75 -3.40 -15.25
CA GLY A 316 -1.43 -2.06 -15.74
C GLY A 316 -1.36 -2.01 -17.26
N TRP A 317 -1.67 -0.85 -17.85
CA TRP A 317 -1.59 -0.65 -19.30
C TRP A 317 -1.18 0.78 -19.64
N HIS A 318 -0.54 0.91 -20.81
CA HIS A 318 -0.11 2.19 -21.37
C HIS A 318 -0.21 2.17 -22.89
N ARG A 319 -0.79 3.21 -23.49
CA ARG A 319 -1.06 3.29 -24.94
C ARG A 319 0.20 3.13 -25.82
N LEU A 320 1.34 3.67 -25.40
CA LEU A 320 2.60 3.54 -26.16
C LEU A 320 3.11 2.10 -26.16
N ILE A 321 2.97 1.39 -25.04
CA ILE A 321 3.39 -0.01 -24.90
C ILE A 321 2.46 -0.90 -25.73
N GLU A 322 1.15 -0.71 -25.65
CA GLU A 322 0.18 -1.43 -26.48
C GLU A 322 0.40 -1.19 -27.98
N GLY A 323 0.76 0.07 -28.35
CA GLY A 323 1.11 0.42 -29.73
C GLY A 323 2.38 -0.29 -30.21
N ALA A 324 3.44 -0.31 -29.37
CA ALA A 324 4.68 -1.02 -29.69
C ALA A 324 4.46 -2.53 -29.85
N ASN A 325 3.64 -3.14 -28.98
CA ASN A 325 3.31 -4.56 -29.03
C ASN A 325 2.53 -4.92 -30.31
N ARG A 326 1.57 -4.06 -30.73
CA ARG A 326 0.83 -4.26 -31.99
C ARG A 326 1.76 -4.20 -33.21
N LEU A 327 2.73 -3.29 -33.22
CA LEU A 327 3.70 -3.18 -34.30
C LEU A 327 4.65 -4.39 -34.36
N SER A 328 5.00 -4.98 -33.21
CA SER A 328 5.86 -6.16 -33.13
C SER A 328 5.18 -7.47 -33.48
N SER A 329 3.84 -7.56 -33.32
CA SER A 329 3.04 -8.75 -33.58
C SER A 329 2.42 -8.81 -34.98
N GLY A 330 2.47 -7.71 -35.71
CA GLY A 330 1.91 -7.58 -37.07
C GLY A 330 2.91 -7.65 -38.22
N GLY A 331 4.17 -8.10 -37.93
CA GLY A 331 5.26 -8.26 -38.90
C GLY A 331 5.57 -9.72 -39.25
#